data_a80d7b93ffdfe8987a541ac857cff8a4
#
_entry.id   a80d7b93ffdfe8987a541ac857cff8a4
#
_cell.length_a   1.000
_cell.length_b   1.000
_cell.length_c   1.000
_cell.angle_alpha   90.00
_cell.angle_beta   90.00
_cell.angle_gamma   90.00
#
_symmetry.space_group_name_H-M   'P 1'
#
loop_
_entity.id
_entity.type
_entity.pdbx_description
1 polymer ?
#
loop_
_entity_poly.entity_id
_entity_poly.type
_entity_poly.pdbx_seq_one_letter_code
_entity_poly.pdbx_strand_id
1 'polypeptide(L)'
;AAAKCDDVLNFLPARLTGGLIALASIGAGGGVAAAIKTMLADAPKHASPNAGWPEAAMAGGLGIWLAGPRTYGNRRVIADRFNASGRDARIGDIAAGLRVVQKAQIILAALLLIAGWPAIYPIAVQFGQLFG
;
A
#
# COMPACT_ATOMS: atom_id res chain seq x y z
N ALA A 1 24.66 -9.52 1.33
CA ALA A 1 24.77 -8.21 0.64
C ALA A 1 23.51 -7.90 -0.16
N ALA A 2 23.04 -8.78 -1.04
CA ALA A 2 21.87 -8.53 -1.91
C ALA A 2 20.58 -8.16 -1.15
N ALA A 3 20.22 -8.89 -0.09
CA ALA A 3 19.02 -8.61 0.70
C ALA A 3 19.03 -7.21 1.35
N LYS A 4 20.18 -6.75 1.83
CA LYS A 4 20.30 -5.40 2.41
C LYS A 4 20.18 -4.30 1.35
N CYS A 5 20.68 -4.55 0.13
CA CYS A 5 20.52 -3.63 -0.99
C CYS A 5 19.05 -3.52 -1.39
N ASP A 6 18.35 -4.65 -1.47
CA ASP A 6 16.92 -4.71 -1.74
C ASP A 6 16.10 -3.95 -0.67
N ASP A 7 16.43 -4.16 0.60
CA ASP A 7 15.76 -3.45 1.71
C ASP A 7 15.92 -1.93 1.62
N VAL A 8 17.09 -1.44 1.21
CA VAL A 8 17.33 0.01 1.04
C VAL A 8 16.57 0.56 -0.16
N LEU A 9 16.60 -0.14 -1.30
CA LEU A 9 15.89 0.30 -2.50
C LEU A 9 14.37 0.33 -2.31
N ASN A 10 13.83 -0.62 -1.57
CA ASN A 10 12.39 -0.72 -1.29
C ASN A 10 11.92 0.12 -0.10
N PHE A 11 12.84 0.80 0.61
CA PHE A 11 12.48 1.56 1.81
C PHE A 11 11.46 2.67 1.56
N LEU A 12 11.71 3.53 0.58
CA LEU A 12 10.82 4.63 0.22
C LEU A 12 9.56 4.13 -0.52
N PRO A 13 9.67 3.27 -1.55
CA PRO A 13 8.50 2.70 -2.24
C PRO A 13 7.49 2.03 -1.31
N ALA A 14 7.94 1.26 -0.32
CA ALA A 14 7.04 0.59 0.62
C ALA A 14 6.21 1.55 1.46
N ARG A 15 6.80 2.64 1.92
CA ARG A 15 6.12 3.67 2.71
C ARG A 15 5.16 4.49 1.88
N LEU A 16 5.55 4.83 0.66
CA LEU A 16 4.66 5.50 -0.30
C LEU A 16 3.46 4.61 -0.64
N THR A 17 3.68 3.32 -0.89
CA THR A 17 2.61 2.36 -1.16
C THR A 17 1.67 2.23 0.03
N GLY A 18 2.20 2.10 1.25
CA GLY A 18 1.39 2.08 2.47
C GLY A 18 0.54 3.35 2.64
N GLY A 19 1.14 4.53 2.39
CA GLY A 19 0.42 5.81 2.41
C GLY A 19 -0.68 5.90 1.35
N LEU A 20 -0.42 5.45 0.13
CA LEU A 20 -1.41 5.42 -0.95
C LEU A 20 -2.57 4.47 -0.62
N ILE A 21 -2.29 3.28 -0.08
CA ILE A 21 -3.31 2.35 0.39
C ILE A 21 -4.15 2.97 1.50
N ALA A 22 -3.50 3.64 2.46
CA ALA A 22 -4.21 4.32 3.54
C ALA A 22 -5.16 5.40 3.01
N LEU A 23 -4.71 6.26 2.10
CA LEU A 23 -5.55 7.27 1.45
C LEU A 23 -6.68 6.65 0.64
N ALA A 24 -6.38 5.57 -0.12
CA ALA A 24 -7.35 4.86 -0.94
C ALA A 24 -8.41 4.11 -0.12
N SER A 25 -8.20 3.93 1.19
CA SER A 25 -9.14 3.26 2.11
C SER A 25 -10.37 4.11 2.44
N ILE A 26 -10.53 5.29 1.83
CA ILE A 26 -11.75 6.09 1.96
C ILE A 26 -12.99 5.28 1.51
N GLY A 27 -13.97 5.16 2.39
CA GLY A 27 -15.17 4.35 2.15
C GLY A 27 -14.97 2.84 2.32
N ALA A 28 -13.79 2.38 2.76
CA ALA A 28 -13.58 1.00 3.20
C ALA A 28 -13.98 0.82 4.68
N GLY A 29 -14.11 -0.42 5.12
CA GLY A 29 -14.68 -0.76 6.44
C GLY A 29 -13.98 -0.13 7.64
N GLY A 30 -12.66 0.03 7.62
CA GLY A 30 -11.90 0.71 8.67
C GLY A 30 -11.61 2.18 8.35
N GLY A 31 -11.50 2.51 7.06
CA GLY A 31 -11.24 3.86 6.58
C GLY A 31 -9.79 4.33 6.74
N VAL A 32 -9.55 5.59 6.33
CA VAL A 32 -8.21 6.19 6.25
C VAL A 32 -7.52 6.28 7.61
N ALA A 33 -8.23 6.75 8.62
CA ALA A 33 -7.64 6.95 9.97
C ALA A 33 -7.17 5.62 10.59
N ALA A 34 -7.99 4.56 10.46
CA ALA A 34 -7.60 3.24 10.95
C ALA A 34 -6.43 2.66 10.14
N ALA A 35 -6.41 2.87 8.81
CA ALA A 35 -5.30 2.46 7.96
C ALA A 35 -3.97 3.10 8.40
N ILE A 36 -3.95 4.42 8.60
CA ILE A 36 -2.75 5.15 9.05
C ILE A 36 -2.32 4.67 10.43
N LYS A 37 -3.27 4.61 11.40
CA LYS A 37 -2.97 4.17 12.77
C LYS A 37 -2.36 2.78 12.79
N THR A 38 -2.98 1.83 12.10
CA THR A 38 -2.50 0.44 12.04
C THR A 38 -1.15 0.35 11.32
N MET A 39 -0.99 1.06 10.21
CA MET A 39 0.27 1.10 9.47
C MET A 39 1.43 1.55 10.36
N LEU A 40 1.27 2.65 11.09
CA LEU A 40 2.33 3.19 11.96
C LEU A 40 2.62 2.30 13.17
N ALA A 41 1.59 1.64 13.73
CA ALA A 41 1.74 0.80 14.91
C ALA A 41 2.26 -0.60 14.60
N ASP A 42 1.85 -1.18 13.48
CA ASP A 42 2.02 -2.61 13.22
C ASP A 42 3.04 -2.92 12.12
N ALA A 43 3.30 -2.01 11.17
CA ALA A 43 4.29 -2.25 10.12
C ALA A 43 5.67 -2.68 10.63
N PRO A 44 6.20 -2.12 11.74
CA PRO A 44 7.50 -2.54 12.28
C PRO A 44 7.54 -3.96 12.84
N LYS A 45 6.38 -4.60 13.07
CA LYS A 45 6.30 -5.99 13.56
C LYS A 45 6.60 -7.02 12.48
N HIS A 46 6.64 -6.61 11.21
CA HIS A 46 6.94 -7.50 10.10
C HIS A 46 8.44 -7.84 10.06
N ALA A 47 8.77 -9.10 9.71
CA ALA A 47 10.17 -9.54 9.58
C ALA A 47 10.94 -8.78 8.49
N SER A 48 10.27 -8.38 7.40
CA SER A 48 10.83 -7.47 6.39
C SER A 48 10.57 -6.02 6.79
N PRO A 49 11.57 -5.12 6.72
CA PRO A 49 11.41 -3.72 7.08
C PRO A 49 10.47 -2.95 6.14
N ASN A 50 10.10 -3.54 5.01
CA ASN A 50 9.33 -2.92 3.94
C ASN A 50 7.92 -3.51 3.79
N ALA A 51 7.77 -4.84 3.80
CA ALA A 51 6.49 -5.50 3.49
C ALA A 51 5.37 -5.17 4.50
N GLY A 52 5.70 -4.88 5.74
CA GLY A 52 4.72 -4.54 6.77
C GLY A 52 3.92 -3.26 6.49
N TRP A 53 4.46 -2.29 5.76
CA TRP A 53 3.81 -1.00 5.52
C TRP A 53 2.51 -1.12 4.71
N PRO A 54 2.52 -1.69 3.50
CA PRO A 54 1.29 -1.87 2.74
C PRO A 54 0.32 -2.89 3.37
N GLU A 55 0.83 -3.96 4.00
CA GLU A 55 -0.01 -4.96 4.65
C GLU A 55 -0.77 -4.40 5.85
N ALA A 56 -0.10 -3.67 6.74
CA ALA A 56 -0.72 -3.06 7.91
C ALA A 56 -1.70 -1.95 7.52
N ALA A 57 -1.38 -1.14 6.48
CA ALA A 57 -2.31 -0.16 5.93
C ALA A 57 -3.59 -0.82 5.41
N MET A 58 -3.48 -1.93 4.68
CA MET A 58 -4.63 -2.68 4.17
C MET A 58 -5.46 -3.27 5.30
N ALA A 59 -4.82 -3.88 6.31
CA ALA A 59 -5.51 -4.45 7.47
C ALA A 59 -6.36 -3.39 8.20
N GLY A 60 -5.76 -2.24 8.50
CA GLY A 60 -6.46 -1.11 9.12
C GLY A 60 -7.56 -0.54 8.23
N GLY A 61 -7.26 -0.34 6.94
CA GLY A 61 -8.19 0.22 5.95
C GLY A 61 -9.45 -0.61 5.74
N LEU A 62 -9.32 -1.93 5.76
CA LEU A 62 -10.47 -2.84 5.65
C LEU A 62 -11.14 -3.15 7.00
N GLY A 63 -10.50 -2.80 8.12
CA GLY A 63 -10.99 -3.12 9.47
C GLY A 63 -10.92 -4.60 9.81
N ILE A 64 -9.99 -5.33 9.19
CA ILE A 64 -9.75 -6.77 9.40
C ILE A 64 -8.37 -6.99 10.01
N TRP A 65 -8.15 -8.13 10.67
CA TRP A 65 -6.80 -8.52 10.98
C TRP A 65 -6.16 -9.30 9.82
N LEU A 66 -4.88 -9.09 9.60
CA LEU A 66 -4.07 -9.79 8.61
C LEU A 66 -2.80 -10.36 9.25
N ALA A 67 -2.05 -11.15 8.50
CA ALA A 67 -0.86 -11.88 8.96
C ALA A 67 -1.20 -12.90 10.07
N GLY A 68 -0.37 -13.00 11.09
CA GLY A 68 -0.53 -13.98 12.15
C GLY A 68 0.20 -15.31 11.89
N PRO A 69 0.16 -16.24 12.86
CA PRO A 69 0.83 -17.52 12.75
C PRO A 69 0.31 -18.33 11.55
N ARG A 70 1.23 -18.87 10.76
CA ARG A 70 0.94 -19.66 9.56
C ARG A 70 1.73 -20.96 9.56
N THR A 71 1.18 -22.00 8.95
CA THR A 71 1.87 -23.27 8.77
C THR A 71 2.08 -23.53 7.28
N TYR A 72 3.33 -23.73 6.88
CA TYR A 72 3.73 -24.12 5.54
C TYR A 72 4.30 -25.55 5.58
N GLY A 73 3.51 -26.53 5.16
CA GLY A 73 3.86 -27.94 5.34
C GLY A 73 4.06 -28.25 6.83
N ASN A 74 5.26 -28.70 7.21
CA ASN A 74 5.63 -29.00 8.60
C ASN A 74 6.27 -27.82 9.35
N ARG A 75 6.39 -26.64 8.74
CA ARG A 75 7.04 -25.46 9.33
C ARG A 75 6.00 -24.47 9.82
N ARG A 76 5.97 -24.24 11.12
CA ARG A 76 5.17 -23.18 11.74
C ARG A 76 5.95 -21.88 11.76
N VAL A 77 5.39 -20.84 11.13
CA VAL A 77 5.92 -19.47 11.16
C VAL A 77 5.09 -18.68 12.16
N ILE A 78 5.73 -18.17 13.21
CA ILE A 78 5.11 -17.30 14.18
C ILE A 78 5.26 -15.87 13.65
N ALA A 79 4.15 -15.17 13.47
CA ALA A 79 4.11 -13.78 13.05
C ALA A 79 3.04 -13.04 13.84
N ASP A 80 3.24 -11.77 14.10
CA ASP A 80 2.25 -10.94 14.74
C ASP A 80 1.09 -10.63 13.78
N ARG A 81 -0.09 -10.41 14.36
CA ARG A 81 -1.26 -9.95 13.60
C ARG A 81 -1.19 -8.44 13.41
N PHE A 82 -1.45 -7.97 12.20
CA PHE A 82 -1.73 -6.58 11.94
C PHE A 82 -3.19 -6.29 12.24
N ASN A 83 -3.48 -5.18 12.89
CA ASN A 83 -4.82 -4.81 13.34
C ASN A 83 -5.48 -5.92 14.17
N ALA A 84 -4.81 -6.38 15.22
CA ALA A 84 -5.22 -7.54 16.00
C ALA A 84 -6.65 -7.46 16.57
N SER A 85 -7.20 -6.26 16.74
CA SER A 85 -8.59 -6.01 17.17
C SER A 85 -9.58 -5.98 16.00
N GLY A 86 -9.11 -6.10 14.76
CA GLY A 86 -9.96 -6.18 13.58
C GLY A 86 -10.76 -7.48 13.55
N ARG A 87 -11.84 -7.47 12.77
CA ARG A 87 -12.64 -8.68 12.55
C ARG A 87 -11.92 -9.69 11.64
N ASP A 88 -12.42 -10.90 11.60
CA ASP A 88 -11.99 -11.91 10.64
C ASP A 88 -12.26 -11.46 9.19
N ALA A 89 -11.35 -11.84 8.30
CA ALA A 89 -11.51 -11.59 6.87
C ALA A 89 -12.63 -12.46 6.29
N ARG A 90 -13.40 -11.90 5.36
CA ARG A 90 -14.50 -12.54 4.65
C ARG A 90 -14.22 -12.53 3.15
N ILE A 91 -14.90 -13.38 2.39
CA ILE A 91 -14.74 -13.45 0.91
C ILE A 91 -14.96 -12.08 0.25
N GLY A 92 -15.92 -11.29 0.75
CA GLY A 92 -16.19 -9.94 0.23
C GLY A 92 -15.04 -8.94 0.44
N ASP A 93 -14.14 -9.20 1.39
CA ASP A 93 -12.97 -8.32 1.64
C ASP A 93 -11.93 -8.40 0.53
N ILE A 94 -11.91 -9.49 -0.24
CA ILE A 94 -11.07 -9.61 -1.44
C ILE A 94 -11.44 -8.52 -2.45
N ALA A 95 -12.73 -8.40 -2.75
CA ALA A 95 -13.21 -7.37 -3.66
C ALA A 95 -13.01 -5.95 -3.10
N ALA A 96 -13.17 -5.78 -1.79
CA ALA A 96 -12.90 -4.50 -1.12
C ALA A 96 -11.41 -4.14 -1.20
N GLY A 97 -10.51 -5.08 -0.95
CA GLY A 97 -9.06 -4.90 -1.08
C GLY A 97 -8.65 -4.54 -2.50
N LEU A 98 -9.20 -5.24 -3.51
CA LEU A 98 -8.95 -4.92 -4.92
C LEU A 98 -9.38 -3.48 -5.27
N ARG A 99 -10.53 -3.03 -4.78
CA ARG A 99 -10.97 -1.63 -4.98
C ARG A 99 -10.02 -0.62 -4.32
N VAL A 100 -9.49 -0.93 -3.14
CA VAL A 100 -8.50 -0.08 -2.47
C VAL A 100 -7.22 -0.01 -3.32
N VAL A 101 -6.71 -1.13 -3.81
CA VAL A 101 -5.53 -1.16 -4.69
C VAL A 101 -5.76 -0.36 -5.97
N GLN A 102 -6.90 -0.55 -6.64
CA GLN A 102 -7.24 0.21 -7.85
C GLN A 102 -7.29 1.72 -7.59
N LYS A 103 -7.91 2.16 -6.49
CA LYS A 103 -7.91 3.58 -6.09
C LYS A 103 -6.50 4.09 -5.83
N ALA A 104 -5.65 3.32 -5.13
CA ALA A 104 -4.26 3.68 -4.87
C ALA A 104 -3.47 3.86 -6.18
N GLN A 105 -3.68 2.97 -7.16
CA GLN A 105 -3.07 3.08 -8.49
C GLN A 105 -3.53 4.33 -9.25
N ILE A 106 -4.83 4.66 -9.20
CA ILE A 106 -5.39 5.87 -9.82
C ILE A 106 -4.79 7.12 -9.16
N ILE A 107 -4.71 7.16 -7.83
CA ILE A 107 -4.09 8.27 -7.10
C ILE A 107 -2.62 8.43 -7.52
N LEU A 108 -1.86 7.34 -7.57
CA LEU A 108 -0.46 7.37 -8.00
C LEU A 108 -0.32 7.89 -9.44
N ALA A 109 -1.14 7.37 -10.37
CA ALA A 109 -1.13 7.82 -11.76
C ALA A 109 -1.43 9.32 -11.89
N ALA A 110 -2.44 9.82 -11.16
CA ALA A 110 -2.78 11.23 -11.13
C ALA A 110 -1.62 12.09 -10.59
N LEU A 111 -0.97 11.65 -9.51
CA LEU A 111 0.19 12.36 -8.94
C LEU A 111 1.36 12.41 -9.92
N LEU A 112 1.63 11.31 -10.62
CA LEU A 112 2.70 11.26 -11.64
C LEU A 112 2.40 12.15 -12.84
N LEU A 113 1.15 12.20 -13.30
CA LEU A 113 0.73 13.11 -14.38
C LEU A 113 0.87 14.57 -13.97
N ILE A 114 0.44 14.92 -12.75
CA ILE A 114 0.58 16.29 -12.24
C ILE A 114 2.05 16.67 -12.11
N ALA A 115 2.88 15.80 -11.55
CA ALA A 115 4.31 16.04 -11.39
C ALA A 115 5.07 16.11 -12.73
N GLY A 116 4.66 15.31 -13.72
CA GLY A 116 5.26 15.28 -15.05
C GLY A 116 4.79 16.40 -15.98
N TRP A 117 3.65 17.05 -15.69
CA TRP A 117 3.06 18.08 -16.53
C TRP A 117 4.01 19.23 -16.92
N PRO A 118 4.79 19.81 -15.99
CA PRO A 118 5.73 20.89 -16.33
C PRO A 118 6.82 20.48 -17.32
N ALA A 119 7.18 19.21 -17.36
CA ALA A 119 8.18 18.69 -18.29
C ALA A 119 7.57 18.36 -19.68
N ILE A 120 6.33 17.94 -19.72
CA ILE A 120 5.64 17.51 -20.96
C ILE A 120 5.03 18.69 -21.71
N TYR A 121 4.51 19.68 -20.99
CA TYR A 121 3.80 20.83 -21.58
C TYR A 121 4.61 21.61 -22.62
N PRO A 122 5.89 21.99 -22.37
CA PRO A 122 6.69 22.71 -23.38
C PRO A 122 6.91 21.90 -24.65
N ILE A 123 7.09 20.57 -24.52
CA ILE A 123 7.31 19.66 -25.65
C ILE A 123 6.04 19.57 -26.48
N ALA A 124 4.88 19.41 -25.86
CA ALA A 124 3.60 19.33 -26.54
C ALA A 124 3.27 20.62 -27.32
N VAL A 125 3.58 21.80 -26.76
CA VAL A 125 3.40 23.09 -27.44
C VAL A 125 4.32 23.21 -28.66
N GLN A 126 5.59 22.78 -28.54
CA GLN A 126 6.53 22.81 -29.65
C GLN A 126 6.11 21.90 -30.81
N PHE A 127 5.60 20.70 -30.50
CA PHE A 127 5.06 19.79 -31.52
C PHE A 127 3.81 20.37 -32.19
N GLY A 128 2.91 21.00 -31.45
CA GLY A 128 1.72 21.66 -32.03
C GLY A 128 2.06 22.79 -32.99
N GLN A 129 3.17 23.51 -32.78
CA GLN A 129 3.63 24.58 -33.66
C GLN A 129 4.31 24.06 -34.97
N LEU A 130 4.81 22.81 -34.95
CA LEU A 130 5.45 22.20 -36.10
C LEU A 130 4.45 21.62 -37.13
N PHE A 131 3.23 21.31 -36.68
CA PHE A 131 2.19 20.63 -37.49
C PHE A 131 0.89 21.44 -37.64
N GLY A 132 0.82 22.64 -37.14
CA GLY A 132 -0.27 23.60 -37.32
C GLY A 132 0.15 24.76 -38.19
#